data_d80f2c69d4e65f5386d6b1e5eb324a79
#
_entry.id   d80f2c69d4e65f5386d6b1e5eb324a79
#
_cell.length_a   1.000
_cell.length_b   1.000
_cell.length_c   1.000
_cell.angle_alpha   90.00
_cell.angle_beta   90.00
_cell.angle_gamma   90.00
#
_symmetry.space_group_name_H-M   'P 1'
#
loop_
_entity.id
_entity.type
_entity.pdbx_description
1 polymer ?
#
loop_
_entity_poly.entity_id
_entity_poly.type
_entity_poly.pdbx_seq_one_letter_code
_entity_poly.pdbx_strand_id
1 'polypeptide(L)'
;MARTRSQDYDSIKQAILQAAAKLFAEKSFDATSINEIAEAAGLSKAGIYHYFESKTEILRSMLTEHLESVTEIVDTALNTSDSPRDKFLVLTRLLIENYTRPSSRNQHSVLVNDIGCLPPKDREFIVATERRIIRATERLLLSLFPQLSEHHDYLQPITMLYFGMINWTDTWFSDKGRLTPRELAALVAELILNGIAHTDYATLRPKA
;
A
#
# COMPACT_ATOMS: atom_id res chain seq x y z
N MET A 1 -19.71 -24.78 17.59
CA MET A 1 -18.34 -25.33 17.36
C MET A 1 -17.73 -24.98 16.00
N ALA A 2 -18.45 -24.91 14.89
CA ALA A 2 -17.88 -24.54 13.57
C ALA A 2 -17.28 -23.12 13.51
N ARG A 3 -17.90 -22.14 14.15
CA ARG A 3 -17.49 -20.72 14.13
C ARG A 3 -16.13 -20.47 14.84
N THR A 4 -15.85 -21.14 15.94
CA THR A 4 -14.58 -21.03 16.68
C THR A 4 -13.39 -21.60 15.88
N ARG A 5 -13.61 -22.72 15.19
CA ARG A 5 -12.56 -23.38 14.38
C ARG A 5 -12.17 -22.56 13.13
N SER A 6 -13.11 -21.81 12.56
CA SER A 6 -12.83 -20.88 11.45
C SER A 6 -12.00 -19.67 11.93
N GLN A 7 -12.34 -19.10 13.09
CA GLN A 7 -11.59 -17.97 13.68
C GLN A 7 -10.14 -18.33 14.04
N ASP A 8 -9.93 -19.53 14.59
CA ASP A 8 -8.58 -20.02 14.91
C ASP A 8 -7.76 -20.22 13.62
N TYR A 9 -8.38 -20.75 12.55
CA TYR A 9 -7.74 -20.95 11.25
C TYR A 9 -7.28 -19.62 10.64
N ASP A 10 -8.15 -18.63 10.59
CA ASP A 10 -7.84 -17.32 10.02
C ASP A 10 -6.77 -16.58 10.86
N SER A 11 -6.84 -16.70 12.18
CA SER A 11 -5.85 -16.10 13.08
C SER A 11 -4.44 -16.68 12.87
N ILE A 12 -4.32 -18.01 12.72
CA ILE A 12 -3.03 -18.65 12.46
C ILE A 12 -2.52 -18.28 11.07
N LYS A 13 -3.40 -18.24 10.06
CA LYS A 13 -3.04 -17.82 8.70
C LYS A 13 -2.45 -16.41 8.70
N GLN A 14 -3.08 -15.48 9.42
CA GLN A 14 -2.58 -14.11 9.60
C GLN A 14 -1.23 -14.05 10.32
N ALA A 15 -1.02 -14.85 11.35
CA ALA A 15 0.27 -14.93 12.04
C ALA A 15 1.40 -15.40 11.10
N ILE A 16 1.12 -16.38 10.22
CA ILE A 16 2.09 -16.83 9.20
C ILE A 16 2.41 -15.69 8.23
N LEU A 17 1.41 -14.97 7.72
CA LEU A 17 1.61 -13.88 6.76
C LEU A 17 2.40 -12.72 7.40
N GLN A 18 2.14 -12.39 8.67
CA GLN A 18 2.87 -11.35 9.39
C GLN A 18 4.34 -11.75 9.65
N ALA A 19 4.58 -13.00 10.04
CA ALA A 19 5.93 -13.54 10.23
C ALA A 19 6.72 -13.52 8.90
N ALA A 20 6.07 -13.96 7.81
CA ALA A 20 6.66 -13.95 6.47
C ALA A 20 6.96 -12.52 5.99
N ALA A 21 6.02 -11.58 6.15
CA ALA A 21 6.20 -10.18 5.75
C ALA A 21 7.42 -9.55 6.43
N LYS A 22 7.58 -9.81 7.73
CA LYS A 22 8.74 -9.33 8.49
C LYS A 22 10.04 -9.93 7.96
N LEU A 23 10.11 -11.24 7.79
CA LEU A 23 11.31 -11.93 7.34
C LEU A 23 11.68 -11.57 5.90
N PHE A 24 10.70 -11.46 5.00
CA PHE A 24 10.93 -11.03 3.62
C PHE A 24 11.43 -9.59 3.55
N ALA A 25 10.87 -8.67 4.34
CA ALA A 25 11.34 -7.30 4.41
C ALA A 25 12.76 -7.16 4.98
N GLU A 26 13.14 -8.02 5.95
CA GLU A 26 14.47 -7.98 6.59
C GLU A 26 15.58 -8.58 5.72
N LYS A 27 15.31 -9.62 4.94
CA LYS A 27 16.35 -10.39 4.24
C LYS A 27 15.97 -10.89 2.84
N SER A 28 14.87 -10.43 2.27
CA SER A 28 14.26 -10.79 0.98
C SER A 28 13.54 -12.16 0.96
N PHE A 29 12.68 -12.31 -0.06
CA PHE A 29 11.98 -13.56 -0.31
C PHE A 29 12.93 -14.74 -0.53
N ASP A 30 13.95 -14.57 -1.37
CA ASP A 30 14.86 -15.68 -1.73
C ASP A 30 15.67 -16.19 -0.53
N ALA A 31 16.16 -15.30 0.31
CA ALA A 31 16.95 -15.64 1.48
C ALA A 31 16.13 -16.20 2.66
N THR A 32 14.81 -16.13 2.63
CA THR A 32 13.92 -16.63 3.68
C THR A 32 13.50 -18.08 3.41
N SER A 33 13.61 -18.96 4.39
CA SER A 33 13.15 -20.35 4.34
C SER A 33 11.79 -20.55 5.02
N ILE A 34 11.06 -21.59 4.62
CA ILE A 34 9.81 -22.01 5.30
C ILE A 34 10.04 -22.38 6.78
N ASN A 35 11.23 -22.91 7.11
CA ASN A 35 11.55 -23.25 8.50
C ASN A 35 11.60 -21.99 9.39
N GLU A 36 12.20 -20.91 8.90
CA GLU A 36 12.28 -19.63 9.62
C GLU A 36 10.91 -18.98 9.78
N ILE A 37 10.05 -19.06 8.75
CA ILE A 37 8.66 -18.59 8.84
C ILE A 37 7.90 -19.41 9.89
N ALA A 38 8.07 -20.74 9.89
CA ALA A 38 7.42 -21.62 10.87
C ALA A 38 7.86 -21.30 12.31
N GLU A 39 9.16 -21.13 12.53
CA GLU A 39 9.71 -20.75 13.83
C GLU A 39 9.16 -19.40 14.31
N ALA A 40 9.17 -18.39 13.44
CA ALA A 40 8.66 -17.05 13.74
C ALA A 40 7.14 -17.01 13.99
N ALA A 41 6.38 -17.92 13.37
CA ALA A 41 4.94 -18.08 13.57
C ALA A 41 4.58 -19.02 14.75
N GLY A 42 5.58 -19.61 15.43
CA GLY A 42 5.35 -20.59 16.51
C GLY A 42 4.77 -21.93 16.04
N LEU A 43 5.07 -22.33 14.79
CA LEU A 43 4.55 -23.53 14.15
C LEU A 43 5.66 -24.50 13.74
N SER A 44 5.29 -25.74 13.44
CA SER A 44 6.17 -26.67 12.72
C SER A 44 6.13 -26.38 11.21
N LYS A 45 7.15 -26.84 10.47
CA LYS A 45 7.14 -26.80 9.01
C LYS A 45 5.89 -27.47 8.40
N ALA A 46 5.47 -28.61 8.95
CA ALA A 46 4.25 -29.29 8.54
C ALA A 46 2.99 -28.45 8.82
N GLY A 47 3.02 -27.66 9.92
CA GLY A 47 1.97 -26.70 10.25
C GLY A 47 1.82 -25.61 9.20
N ILE A 48 2.91 -25.07 8.65
CA ILE A 48 2.82 -24.09 7.53
C ILE A 48 2.13 -24.71 6.33
N TYR A 49 2.52 -25.93 5.93
CA TYR A 49 1.95 -26.59 4.75
C TYR A 49 0.46 -27.00 4.89
N HIS A 50 -0.08 -26.90 6.11
CA HIS A 50 -1.52 -27.03 6.33
C HIS A 50 -2.30 -25.77 5.84
N TYR A 51 -1.66 -24.61 5.78
CA TYR A 51 -2.25 -23.31 5.41
C TYR A 51 -1.83 -22.84 4.01
N PHE A 52 -0.61 -23.15 3.58
CA PHE A 52 -0.03 -22.69 2.34
C PHE A 52 0.77 -23.79 1.65
N GLU A 53 0.55 -24.01 0.39
CA GLU A 53 1.21 -25.05 -0.41
C GLU A 53 2.69 -24.73 -0.66
N SER A 54 3.06 -23.46 -0.67
CA SER A 54 4.43 -23.00 -0.99
C SER A 54 4.77 -21.64 -0.39
N LYS A 55 6.07 -21.33 -0.35
CA LYS A 55 6.57 -19.98 0.00
C LYS A 55 6.04 -18.91 -0.97
N THR A 56 5.91 -19.24 -2.24
CA THR A 56 5.34 -18.35 -3.28
C THR A 56 3.87 -18.07 -3.02
N GLU A 57 3.10 -19.03 -2.54
CA GLU A 57 1.70 -18.80 -2.17
C GLU A 57 1.58 -17.88 -0.95
N ILE A 58 2.49 -17.99 0.03
CA ILE A 58 2.56 -17.05 1.16
C ILE A 58 2.82 -15.63 0.64
N LEU A 59 3.80 -15.45 -0.26
CA LEU A 59 4.09 -14.15 -0.87
C LEU A 59 2.87 -13.59 -1.61
N ARG A 60 2.25 -14.38 -2.48
CA ARG A 60 1.05 -13.99 -3.23
C ARG A 60 -0.09 -13.57 -2.30
N SER A 61 -0.40 -14.38 -1.30
CA SER A 61 -1.50 -14.11 -0.36
C SER A 61 -1.24 -12.83 0.44
N MET A 62 -0.02 -12.64 0.93
CA MET A 62 0.38 -11.44 1.67
C MET A 62 0.27 -10.17 0.83
N LEU A 63 0.76 -10.18 -0.42
CA LEU A 63 0.66 -9.02 -1.31
C LEU A 63 -0.77 -8.74 -1.74
N THR A 64 -1.59 -9.78 -1.93
CA THR A 64 -3.02 -9.63 -2.22
C THR A 64 -3.73 -8.96 -1.05
N GLU A 65 -3.56 -9.41 0.19
CA GLU A 65 -4.16 -8.80 1.39
C GLU A 65 -3.71 -7.34 1.58
N HIS A 66 -2.43 -7.06 1.34
CA HIS A 66 -1.92 -5.69 1.40
C HIS A 66 -2.68 -4.77 0.43
N LEU A 67 -2.82 -5.17 -0.82
CA LEU A 67 -3.51 -4.36 -1.83
C LEU A 67 -5.04 -4.32 -1.62
N GLU A 68 -5.63 -5.37 -1.07
CA GLU A 68 -7.04 -5.36 -0.64
C GLU A 68 -7.25 -4.30 0.44
N SER A 69 -6.40 -4.25 1.46
CA SER A 69 -6.44 -3.22 2.51
C SER A 69 -6.30 -1.80 1.94
N VAL A 70 -5.37 -1.58 1.00
CA VAL A 70 -5.23 -0.27 0.33
C VAL A 70 -6.44 0.05 -0.54
N THR A 71 -7.03 -0.94 -1.21
CA THR A 71 -8.24 -0.77 -2.01
C THR A 71 -9.42 -0.36 -1.12
N GLU A 72 -9.61 -1.02 0.03
CA GLU A 72 -10.64 -0.68 1.01
C GLU A 72 -10.49 0.75 1.55
N ILE A 73 -9.26 1.21 1.78
CA ILE A 73 -8.97 2.60 2.16
C ILE A 73 -9.44 3.57 1.07
N VAL A 74 -9.10 3.29 -0.19
CA VAL A 74 -9.50 4.12 -1.32
C VAL A 74 -11.03 4.14 -1.46
N ASP A 75 -11.67 2.98 -1.42
CA ASP A 75 -13.12 2.85 -1.53
C ASP A 75 -13.83 3.57 -0.36
N THR A 76 -13.31 3.43 0.87
CA THR A 76 -13.83 4.14 2.05
C THR A 76 -13.78 5.65 1.86
N ALA A 77 -12.66 6.18 1.39
CA ALA A 77 -12.50 7.62 1.19
C ALA A 77 -13.36 8.16 0.04
N LEU A 78 -13.53 7.38 -1.04
CA LEU A 78 -14.26 7.83 -2.22
C LEU A 78 -15.79 7.70 -2.11
N ASN A 79 -16.28 6.75 -1.30
CA ASN A 79 -17.72 6.47 -1.17
C ASN A 79 -18.43 7.34 -0.12
N THR A 80 -17.77 8.33 0.46
CA THR A 80 -18.44 9.33 1.32
C THR A 80 -19.24 10.32 0.48
N SER A 81 -20.21 11.01 1.09
CA SER A 81 -20.96 12.12 0.46
C SER A 81 -20.24 13.46 0.54
N ASP A 82 -19.01 13.49 1.04
CA ASP A 82 -18.21 14.68 1.28
C ASP A 82 -17.71 15.35 -0.01
N SER A 83 -17.21 16.56 0.14
CA SER A 83 -16.57 17.27 -0.96
C SER A 83 -15.33 16.51 -1.49
N PRO A 84 -14.91 16.70 -2.76
CA PRO A 84 -13.68 16.11 -3.28
C PRO A 84 -12.44 16.42 -2.40
N ARG A 85 -12.40 17.62 -1.80
CA ARG A 85 -11.33 18.02 -0.88
C ARG A 85 -11.33 17.15 0.38
N ASP A 86 -12.49 16.97 0.99
CA ASP A 86 -12.60 16.16 2.22
C ASP A 86 -12.27 14.69 1.93
N LYS A 87 -12.72 14.15 0.80
CA LYS A 87 -12.34 12.81 0.31
C LYS A 87 -10.82 12.67 0.20
N PHE A 88 -10.14 13.66 -0.36
CA PHE A 88 -8.68 13.62 -0.51
C PHE A 88 -7.96 13.69 0.84
N LEU A 89 -8.44 14.52 1.78
CA LEU A 89 -7.91 14.58 3.14
C LEU A 89 -8.09 13.25 3.88
N VAL A 90 -9.26 12.64 3.77
CA VAL A 90 -9.54 11.30 4.36
C VAL A 90 -8.66 10.24 3.73
N LEU A 91 -8.56 10.21 2.40
CA LEU A 91 -7.69 9.26 1.68
C LEU A 91 -6.24 9.37 2.15
N THR A 92 -5.70 10.58 2.17
CA THR A 92 -4.30 10.83 2.56
C THR A 92 -4.06 10.40 4.01
N ARG A 93 -5.00 10.72 4.92
CA ARG A 93 -4.91 10.32 6.33
C ARG A 93 -4.91 8.81 6.48
N LEU A 94 -5.86 8.10 5.87
CA LEU A 94 -5.97 6.65 5.98
C LEU A 94 -4.76 5.92 5.37
N LEU A 95 -4.24 6.41 4.24
CA LEU A 95 -3.04 5.85 3.62
C LEU A 95 -1.82 6.03 4.53
N ILE A 96 -1.56 7.23 5.04
CA ILE A 96 -0.42 7.48 5.95
C ILE A 96 -0.56 6.65 7.24
N GLU A 97 -1.74 6.60 7.85
CA GLU A 97 -2.00 5.76 9.03
C GLU A 97 -1.75 4.27 8.74
N ASN A 98 -2.07 3.80 7.52
CA ASN A 98 -1.80 2.43 7.10
C ASN A 98 -0.30 2.18 6.91
N TYR A 99 0.37 3.00 6.09
CA TYR A 99 1.79 2.81 5.74
C TYR A 99 2.76 3.07 6.92
N THR A 100 2.33 3.76 7.97
CA THR A 100 3.11 3.92 9.21
C THR A 100 2.98 2.73 10.17
N ARG A 101 2.05 1.80 9.97
CA ARG A 101 1.94 0.57 10.77
C ARG A 101 3.05 -0.42 10.40
N PRO A 102 3.73 -1.05 11.38
CA PRO A 102 4.84 -1.97 11.10
C PRO A 102 4.48 -3.12 10.15
N SER A 103 3.27 -3.70 10.28
CA SER A 103 2.81 -4.80 9.41
C SER A 103 2.67 -4.37 7.95
N SER A 104 1.96 -3.26 7.70
CA SER A 104 1.74 -2.72 6.35
C SER A 104 3.04 -2.22 5.73
N ARG A 105 3.93 -1.64 6.53
CA ARG A 105 5.28 -1.24 6.11
C ARG A 105 6.08 -2.41 5.56
N ASN A 106 6.13 -3.53 6.31
CA ASN A 106 6.82 -4.73 5.86
C ASN A 106 6.21 -5.28 4.56
N GLN A 107 4.88 -5.37 4.49
CA GLN A 107 4.18 -5.84 3.28
C GLN A 107 4.47 -4.95 2.07
N HIS A 108 4.49 -3.61 2.26
CA HIS A 108 4.81 -2.66 1.19
C HIS A 108 6.27 -2.80 0.72
N SER A 109 7.22 -2.91 1.65
CA SER A 109 8.62 -3.15 1.33
C SER A 109 8.80 -4.42 0.49
N VAL A 110 8.10 -5.50 0.84
CA VAL A 110 8.10 -6.75 0.05
C VAL A 110 7.44 -6.57 -1.32
N LEU A 111 6.36 -5.79 -1.42
CA LEU A 111 5.73 -5.47 -2.70
C LEU A 111 6.72 -4.80 -3.65
N VAL A 112 7.47 -3.83 -3.16
CA VAL A 112 8.44 -3.07 -3.98
C VAL A 112 9.64 -3.95 -4.39
N ASN A 113 10.15 -4.78 -3.48
CA ASN A 113 11.42 -5.48 -3.68
C ASN A 113 11.25 -6.90 -4.25
N ASP A 114 10.20 -7.62 -3.89
CA ASP A 114 10.08 -9.06 -4.15
C ASP A 114 8.91 -9.44 -5.09
N ILE A 115 8.14 -8.46 -5.63
CA ILE A 115 7.06 -8.75 -6.60
C ILE A 115 7.57 -9.55 -7.81
N GLY A 116 8.84 -9.37 -8.20
CA GLY A 116 9.50 -10.10 -9.26
C GLY A 116 9.60 -11.61 -9.02
N CYS A 117 9.52 -12.06 -7.76
CA CYS A 117 9.56 -13.47 -7.36
C CYS A 117 8.22 -14.20 -7.59
N LEU A 118 7.14 -13.46 -7.91
CA LEU A 118 5.85 -14.06 -8.25
C LEU A 118 5.84 -14.61 -9.69
N PRO A 119 5.08 -15.71 -9.93
CA PRO A 119 4.75 -16.16 -11.27
C PRO A 119 4.12 -15.00 -12.10
N PRO A 120 4.30 -14.97 -13.43
CA PRO A 120 3.81 -13.88 -14.29
C PRO A 120 2.32 -13.56 -14.09
N LYS A 121 1.46 -14.57 -14.00
CA LYS A 121 0.02 -14.40 -13.81
C LYS A 121 -0.33 -13.72 -12.49
N ASP A 122 0.33 -14.12 -11.40
CA ASP A 122 0.08 -13.53 -10.07
C ASP A 122 0.61 -12.10 -10.02
N ARG A 123 1.78 -11.85 -10.61
CA ARG A 123 2.35 -10.51 -10.74
C ARG A 123 1.45 -9.57 -11.55
N GLU A 124 0.89 -10.06 -12.67
CA GLU A 124 -0.06 -9.28 -13.48
C GLU A 124 -1.30 -8.88 -12.68
N PHE A 125 -1.83 -9.78 -11.84
CA PHE A 125 -2.96 -9.49 -10.96
C PHE A 125 -2.62 -8.37 -9.95
N ILE A 126 -1.46 -8.46 -9.28
CA ILE A 126 -0.98 -7.46 -8.34
C ILE A 126 -0.84 -6.09 -9.02
N VAL A 127 -0.14 -6.03 -10.16
CA VAL A 127 0.06 -4.78 -10.93
C VAL A 127 -1.26 -4.20 -11.43
N ALA A 128 -2.22 -5.03 -11.85
CA ALA A 128 -3.53 -4.57 -12.26
C ALA A 128 -4.31 -3.94 -11.11
N THR A 129 -4.17 -4.47 -9.89
CA THR A 129 -4.78 -3.91 -8.68
C THR A 129 -4.16 -2.56 -8.31
N GLU A 130 -2.82 -2.44 -8.33
CA GLU A 130 -2.14 -1.15 -8.13
C GLU A 130 -2.59 -0.09 -9.14
N ARG A 131 -2.67 -0.44 -10.42
CA ARG A 131 -3.17 0.48 -11.46
C ARG A 131 -4.60 0.94 -11.21
N ARG A 132 -5.46 0.09 -10.64
CA ARG A 132 -6.84 0.46 -10.27
C ARG A 132 -6.87 1.49 -9.15
N ILE A 133 -6.01 1.33 -8.12
CA ILE A 133 -5.83 2.27 -7.03
C ILE A 133 -5.35 3.63 -7.57
N ILE A 134 -4.31 3.63 -8.41
CA ILE A 134 -3.77 4.84 -9.04
C ILE A 134 -4.87 5.58 -9.82
N ARG A 135 -5.60 4.88 -10.70
CA ARG A 135 -6.68 5.48 -11.50
C ARG A 135 -7.83 6.04 -10.66
N ALA A 136 -8.14 5.42 -9.52
CA ALA A 136 -9.15 5.95 -8.60
C ALA A 136 -8.69 7.27 -7.98
N THR A 137 -7.42 7.36 -7.60
CA THR A 137 -6.80 8.60 -7.08
C THR A 137 -6.71 9.68 -8.16
N GLU A 138 -6.35 9.34 -9.40
CA GLU A 138 -6.35 10.27 -10.56
C GLU A 138 -7.72 10.89 -10.77
N ARG A 139 -8.80 10.10 -10.72
CA ARG A 139 -10.17 10.63 -10.85
C ARG A 139 -10.52 11.60 -9.73
N LEU A 140 -10.07 11.34 -8.51
CA LEU A 140 -10.27 12.26 -7.39
C LEU A 140 -9.50 13.57 -7.61
N LEU A 141 -8.24 13.51 -8.05
CA LEU A 141 -7.44 14.70 -8.37
C LEU A 141 -8.06 15.52 -9.51
N LEU A 142 -8.59 14.89 -10.54
CA LEU A 142 -9.32 15.58 -11.61
C LEU A 142 -10.61 16.26 -11.12
N SER A 143 -11.31 15.67 -10.16
CA SER A 143 -12.48 16.31 -9.55
C SER A 143 -12.13 17.52 -8.68
N LEU A 144 -10.93 17.53 -8.10
CA LEU A 144 -10.39 18.65 -7.31
C LEU A 144 -9.82 19.77 -8.18
N PHE A 145 -9.16 19.39 -9.26
CA PHE A 145 -8.39 20.27 -10.15
C PHE A 145 -8.77 20.01 -11.61
N PRO A 146 -9.94 20.49 -12.06
CA PRO A 146 -10.42 20.29 -13.43
C PRO A 146 -9.42 20.76 -14.50
N GLN A 147 -8.58 21.77 -14.20
CA GLN A 147 -7.53 22.27 -15.09
C GLN A 147 -6.50 21.18 -15.48
N LEU A 148 -6.32 20.12 -14.67
CA LEU A 148 -5.47 19.00 -15.05
C LEU A 148 -6.00 18.23 -16.26
N SER A 149 -7.27 18.40 -16.64
CA SER A 149 -7.81 17.84 -17.88
C SER A 149 -7.18 18.44 -19.14
N GLU A 150 -6.71 19.67 -19.08
CA GLU A 150 -5.98 20.35 -20.16
C GLU A 150 -4.47 20.03 -20.14
N HIS A 151 -4.01 19.41 -19.06
CA HIS A 151 -2.62 19.09 -18.79
C HIS A 151 -2.43 17.60 -18.45
N HIS A 152 -3.02 16.71 -19.26
CA HIS A 152 -3.03 15.25 -19.01
C HIS A 152 -1.66 14.64 -18.76
N ASP A 153 -0.61 15.17 -19.38
CA ASP A 153 0.75 14.67 -19.23
C ASP A 153 1.28 14.79 -17.79
N TYR A 154 0.69 15.68 -16.97
CA TYR A 154 1.08 15.87 -15.57
C TYR A 154 0.25 15.06 -14.56
N LEU A 155 -0.94 14.56 -14.95
CA LEU A 155 -1.83 13.88 -14.01
C LEU A 155 -1.18 12.63 -13.40
N GLN A 156 -0.66 11.74 -14.25
CA GLN A 156 0.01 10.53 -13.78
C GLN A 156 1.28 10.85 -12.98
N PRO A 157 2.21 11.72 -13.42
CA PRO A 157 3.36 12.14 -12.61
C PRO A 157 2.99 12.72 -11.26
N ILE A 158 1.98 13.58 -11.17
CA ILE A 158 1.49 14.15 -9.91
C ILE A 158 0.98 13.03 -8.98
N THR A 159 0.19 12.10 -9.51
CA THR A 159 -0.33 10.96 -8.75
C THR A 159 0.81 10.07 -8.24
N MET A 160 1.83 9.83 -9.06
CA MET A 160 3.00 9.05 -8.65
C MET A 160 3.86 9.78 -7.61
N LEU A 161 4.01 11.10 -7.70
CA LEU A 161 4.67 11.92 -6.67
C LEU A 161 3.91 11.85 -5.34
N TYR A 162 2.58 11.95 -5.39
CA TYR A 162 1.73 11.80 -4.20
C TYR A 162 1.95 10.43 -3.53
N PHE A 163 1.87 9.33 -4.29
CA PHE A 163 2.15 8.01 -3.74
C PHE A 163 3.62 7.86 -3.29
N GLY A 164 4.57 8.46 -3.99
CA GLY A 164 5.97 8.48 -3.58
C GLY A 164 6.17 9.12 -2.21
N MET A 165 5.50 10.25 -1.94
CA MET A 165 5.54 10.90 -0.62
C MET A 165 4.98 10.01 0.49
N ILE A 166 3.92 9.25 0.21
CA ILE A 166 3.28 8.35 1.18
C ILE A 166 4.09 7.07 1.36
N ASN A 167 4.43 6.41 0.27
CA ASN A 167 5.08 5.10 0.30
C ASN A 167 6.47 5.19 0.93
N TRP A 168 7.22 6.28 0.66
CA TRP A 168 8.56 6.48 1.21
C TRP A 168 8.58 6.68 2.73
N THR A 169 7.42 6.91 3.37
CA THR A 169 7.32 7.02 4.84
C THR A 169 7.77 5.74 5.56
N ASP A 170 7.71 4.59 4.90
CA ASP A 170 8.17 3.32 5.44
C ASP A 170 9.66 3.33 5.84
N THR A 171 10.47 4.15 5.17
CA THR A 171 11.93 4.19 5.36
C THR A 171 12.39 5.11 6.48
N TRP A 172 11.68 6.21 6.75
CA TRP A 172 12.16 7.26 7.67
C TRP A 172 11.18 7.63 8.79
N PHE A 173 9.88 7.33 8.66
CA PHE A 173 8.92 7.69 9.70
C PHE A 173 9.15 6.85 10.97
N SER A 174 9.08 7.51 12.12
CA SER A 174 9.22 6.88 13.43
C SER A 174 8.14 7.38 14.38
N ASP A 175 7.47 6.46 15.07
CA ASP A 175 6.48 6.75 16.11
C ASP A 175 7.07 7.51 17.31
N LYS A 176 8.41 7.51 17.42
CA LYS A 176 9.17 8.30 18.41
C LYS A 176 9.54 9.71 17.88
N GLY A 177 9.15 10.02 16.65
CA GLY A 177 9.38 11.30 16.01
C GLY A 177 8.53 12.42 16.61
N ARG A 178 8.69 13.65 16.06
CA ARG A 178 7.93 14.83 16.52
C ARG A 178 6.53 14.93 15.91
N LEU A 179 6.28 14.24 14.80
CA LEU A 179 5.01 14.27 14.08
C LEU A 179 4.24 12.98 14.30
N THR A 180 2.97 13.09 14.56
CA THR A 180 2.02 11.96 14.49
C THR A 180 1.72 11.61 13.03
N PRO A 181 1.23 10.39 12.73
CA PRO A 181 0.76 10.04 11.38
C PRO A 181 -0.29 11.02 10.85
N ARG A 182 -1.16 11.52 11.72
CA ARG A 182 -2.21 12.49 11.36
C ARG A 182 -1.64 13.86 10.95
N GLU A 183 -0.65 14.36 11.66
CA GLU A 183 0.03 15.62 11.32
C GLU A 183 0.82 15.48 10.03
N LEU A 184 1.49 14.34 9.83
CA LEU A 184 2.17 14.04 8.58
C LEU A 184 1.19 13.98 7.39
N ALA A 185 0.04 13.34 7.58
CA ALA A 185 -0.99 13.28 6.54
C ALA A 185 -1.53 14.67 6.16
N ALA A 186 -1.74 15.54 7.16
CA ALA A 186 -2.15 16.92 6.91
C ALA A 186 -1.08 17.69 6.11
N LEU A 187 0.19 17.52 6.47
CA LEU A 187 1.31 18.14 5.74
C LEU A 187 1.37 17.66 4.28
N VAL A 188 1.30 16.35 4.04
CA VAL A 188 1.31 15.77 2.69
C VAL A 188 0.13 16.30 1.87
N ALA A 189 -1.07 16.32 2.44
CA ALA A 189 -2.26 16.81 1.76
C ALA A 189 -2.12 18.29 1.38
N GLU A 190 -1.68 19.15 2.29
CA GLU A 190 -1.49 20.57 2.02
C GLU A 190 -0.42 20.83 0.95
N LEU A 191 0.69 20.10 0.97
CA LEU A 191 1.74 20.22 -0.06
C LEU A 191 1.21 19.87 -1.45
N ILE A 192 0.44 18.79 -1.58
CA ILE A 192 -0.13 18.37 -2.88
C ILE A 192 -1.22 19.35 -3.32
N LEU A 193 -2.17 19.70 -2.46
CA LEU A 193 -3.29 20.56 -2.82
C LEU A 193 -2.80 21.95 -3.24
N ASN A 194 -1.90 22.55 -2.46
CA ASN A 194 -1.36 23.87 -2.77
C ASN A 194 -0.38 23.82 -3.95
N GLY A 195 0.44 22.77 -4.06
CA GLY A 195 1.35 22.59 -5.20
C GLY A 195 0.58 22.55 -6.52
N ILE A 196 -0.46 21.72 -6.62
CA ILE A 196 -1.27 21.61 -7.85
C ILE A 196 -2.00 22.92 -8.15
N ALA A 197 -2.58 23.56 -7.12
CA ALA A 197 -3.37 24.78 -7.28
C ALA A 197 -2.55 25.98 -7.81
N HIS A 198 -1.27 26.05 -7.46
CA HIS A 198 -0.41 27.20 -7.78
C HIS A 198 0.67 26.89 -8.84
N THR A 199 0.68 25.68 -9.40
CA THR A 199 1.64 25.33 -10.46
C THR A 199 1.20 25.93 -11.80
N ASP A 200 2.08 26.71 -12.42
CA ASP A 200 1.93 27.15 -13.80
C ASP A 200 2.49 26.09 -14.76
N TYR A 201 1.62 25.20 -15.22
CA TYR A 201 1.98 24.08 -16.09
C TYR A 201 2.50 24.54 -17.46
N ALA A 202 2.14 25.75 -17.91
CA ALA A 202 2.62 26.30 -19.18
C ALA A 202 4.12 26.60 -19.16
N THR A 203 4.66 26.96 -17.99
CA THR A 203 6.09 27.28 -17.83
C THR A 203 6.98 26.06 -17.63
N LEU A 204 6.40 24.88 -17.30
CA LEU A 204 7.16 23.65 -17.05
C LEU A 204 7.65 22.97 -18.35
N ARG A 205 7.07 23.29 -19.51
CA ARG A 205 7.56 22.79 -20.80
C ARG A 205 8.60 23.77 -21.35
N PRO A 206 9.82 23.33 -21.65
CA PRO A 206 10.75 24.18 -22.39
C PRO A 206 10.10 24.57 -23.71
N LYS A 207 10.14 25.86 -24.05
CA LYS A 207 9.75 26.32 -25.37
C LYS A 207 10.66 25.62 -26.38
N ALA A 208 10.06 24.83 -27.29
CA ALA A 208 10.77 24.20 -28.41
C ALA A 208 11.47 25.20 -29.26
#